data_910b2c9f64a01e9d7d0f31c8108f4373
#
_entry.id   910b2c9f64a01e9d7d0f31c8108f4373
#
_cell.length_a   1.000
_cell.length_b   1.000
_cell.length_c   1.000
_cell.angle_alpha   90.00
_cell.angle_beta   90.00
_cell.angle_gamma   90.00
#
_symmetry.space_group_name_H-M   'P 1'
#
loop_
_entity.id
_entity.type
_entity.pdbx_description
1 polymer ?
#
loop_
_entity_poly.entity_id
_entity_poly.type
_entity_poly.pdbx_seq_one_letter_code
_entity_poly.pdbx_strand_id
1 'polypeptide(L)'
;MVDTVFENHPDAEVTFITHLPAEEPDRESLVGNNGKHMVLFPPFPQSQGFHCFHPKLILIRFQDRLRVVISSSNLMEEDWTRWSQCVWMQVAFVSLSHDQDFFSVSEGESKVAEKKLDLEFRTRLIQFLRQCSCPDDRVFNLLRGVCFKGVRVRLVTSVPNVYRKANMNEYGHLRLRTILRSLDEYRASRDIPAQYPPILSLCSSVGTPSANWLHSILASCHGGRAVPEKTALDALVHMVYPTEQCVKESAIGADMAGSLILHSKTYAAKSFPKKCLKRYKNVKGREGSLPHAKYCECSEGV
;
A
#
# COMPACT_ATOMS: atom_id res chain seq x y z
N MET A 1 -16.28 12.31 -10.36
CA MET A 1 -15.41 11.16 -10.78
C MET A 1 -16.14 9.82 -10.74
N VAL A 2 -16.79 9.44 -9.63
CA VAL A 2 -17.60 8.20 -9.56
C VAL A 2 -18.65 8.20 -10.66
N ASP A 3 -19.42 9.28 -10.75
CA ASP A 3 -20.45 9.48 -11.77
C ASP A 3 -19.88 9.38 -13.19
N THR A 4 -18.73 10.02 -13.44
CA THR A 4 -18.05 9.97 -14.76
C THR A 4 -17.67 8.53 -15.17
N VAL A 5 -17.24 7.71 -14.22
CA VAL A 5 -16.92 6.29 -14.52
C VAL A 5 -18.19 5.51 -14.80
N PHE A 6 -19.26 5.75 -14.05
CA PHE A 6 -20.56 5.10 -14.24
C PHE A 6 -21.18 5.48 -15.60
N GLU A 7 -21.12 6.77 -15.96
CA GLU A 7 -21.63 7.27 -17.24
C GLU A 7 -20.86 6.70 -18.44
N ASN A 8 -19.53 6.63 -18.35
CA ASN A 8 -18.69 6.13 -19.43
C ASN A 8 -18.67 4.60 -19.56
N HIS A 9 -19.07 3.89 -18.49
CA HIS A 9 -19.07 2.42 -18.45
C HIS A 9 -20.40 1.85 -17.92
N PRO A 10 -21.56 2.16 -18.56
CA PRO A 10 -22.88 1.81 -18.02
C PRO A 10 -23.10 0.29 -17.97
N ASP A 11 -22.40 -0.47 -18.81
CA ASP A 11 -22.51 -1.93 -18.85
C ASP A 11 -21.50 -2.67 -17.98
N ALA A 12 -20.48 -1.99 -17.48
CA ALA A 12 -19.48 -2.58 -16.60
C ALA A 12 -20.02 -2.79 -15.19
N GLU A 13 -19.64 -3.88 -14.55
CA GLU A 13 -19.81 -4.04 -13.12
C GLU A 13 -18.73 -3.24 -12.40
N VAL A 14 -19.13 -2.16 -11.71
CA VAL A 14 -18.19 -1.25 -11.04
C VAL A 14 -18.48 -1.20 -9.56
N THR A 15 -17.44 -1.38 -8.74
CA THR A 15 -17.53 -1.21 -7.29
C THR A 15 -16.50 -0.18 -6.85
N PHE A 16 -16.97 0.92 -6.28
CA PHE A 16 -16.14 1.89 -5.58
C PHE A 16 -16.14 1.58 -4.09
N ILE A 17 -14.95 1.53 -3.50
CA ILE A 17 -14.78 1.39 -2.06
C ILE A 17 -14.09 2.65 -1.57
N THR A 18 -14.77 3.43 -0.75
CA THR A 18 -14.28 4.73 -0.30
C THR A 18 -14.58 4.96 1.18
N HIS A 19 -14.10 6.07 1.71
CA HIS A 19 -14.32 6.47 3.09
C HIS A 19 -15.22 7.69 3.17
N LEU A 20 -16.28 7.58 3.96
CA LEU A 20 -17.02 8.72 4.47
C LEU A 20 -17.08 8.65 6.00
N PRO A 21 -17.02 9.80 6.69
CA PRO A 21 -17.25 9.89 8.12
C PRO A 21 -18.58 9.26 8.53
N ALA A 22 -18.69 8.82 9.79
CA ALA A 22 -19.89 8.14 10.29
C ALA A 22 -21.11 9.08 10.35
N GLU A 23 -20.85 10.35 10.48
CA GLU A 23 -21.86 11.43 10.61
C GLU A 23 -22.40 11.89 9.24
N GLU A 24 -21.78 11.48 8.14
CA GLU A 24 -22.26 11.84 6.81
C GLU A 24 -23.55 11.08 6.49
N PRO A 25 -24.63 11.80 6.13
CA PRO A 25 -25.95 11.21 5.91
C PRO A 25 -25.98 10.20 4.74
N ASP A 26 -25.05 10.30 3.80
CA ASP A 26 -24.97 9.46 2.59
C ASP A 26 -24.09 8.23 2.76
N ARG A 27 -23.89 7.76 3.99
CA ARG A 27 -23.00 6.60 4.26
C ARG A 27 -23.59 5.24 3.89
N GLU A 28 -24.81 5.18 3.43
CA GLU A 28 -25.38 3.93 2.97
C GLU A 28 -24.75 3.49 1.64
N SER A 29 -24.59 2.17 1.48
CA SER A 29 -24.12 1.64 0.21
C SER A 29 -25.09 1.99 -0.91
N LEU A 30 -24.59 2.66 -1.93
CA LEU A 30 -25.39 3.06 -3.08
C LEU A 30 -25.27 2.01 -4.18
N VAL A 31 -26.40 1.56 -4.71
CA VAL A 31 -26.46 0.60 -5.81
C VAL A 31 -27.24 1.25 -6.95
N GLY A 32 -26.62 1.31 -8.11
CA GLY A 32 -27.20 1.88 -9.33
C GLY A 32 -27.10 0.93 -10.53
N ASN A 33 -27.69 1.33 -11.66
CA ASN A 33 -27.66 0.61 -12.95
C ASN A 33 -27.99 -0.86 -12.81
N ASN A 34 -29.16 -1.21 -12.28
CA ASN A 34 -29.62 -2.60 -12.11
C ASN A 34 -28.65 -3.46 -11.29
N GLY A 35 -28.01 -2.88 -10.30
CA GLY A 35 -27.04 -3.56 -9.44
C GLY A 35 -25.60 -3.63 -9.99
N LYS A 36 -25.33 -3.09 -11.18
CA LYS A 36 -23.99 -3.10 -11.77
C LYS A 36 -23.05 -2.12 -11.07
N HIS A 37 -23.51 -0.94 -10.70
CA HIS A 37 -22.73 0.09 -10.02
C HIS A 37 -22.99 0.09 -8.52
N MET A 38 -21.93 0.11 -7.73
CA MET A 38 -22.01 0.07 -6.28
C MET A 38 -20.95 0.97 -5.65
N VAL A 39 -21.32 1.69 -4.60
CA VAL A 39 -20.39 2.42 -3.73
C VAL A 39 -20.46 1.80 -2.34
N LEU A 40 -19.33 1.44 -1.77
CA LEU A 40 -19.21 0.78 -0.48
C LEU A 40 -18.38 1.64 0.48
N PHE A 41 -18.80 1.64 1.73
CA PHE A 41 -18.12 2.31 2.84
C PHE A 41 -17.71 1.26 3.86
N PRO A 42 -16.41 0.89 3.92
CA PRO A 42 -15.93 -0.10 4.86
C PRO A 42 -16.25 0.30 6.30
N PRO A 43 -16.62 -0.64 7.16
CA PRO A 43 -16.89 -0.36 8.56
C PRO A 43 -15.62 0.08 9.26
N PHE A 44 -15.73 1.11 10.11
CA PHE A 44 -14.66 1.52 11.02
C PHE A 44 -14.94 1.02 12.43
N PRO A 45 -13.89 0.63 13.17
CA PRO A 45 -14.08 0.28 14.57
C PRO A 45 -14.54 1.52 15.35
N GLN A 46 -15.53 1.35 16.22
CA GLN A 46 -16.00 2.41 17.13
C GLN A 46 -15.02 2.71 18.28
N SER A 47 -13.79 2.20 18.22
CA SER A 47 -12.76 2.45 19.22
C SER A 47 -12.25 3.89 19.11
N GLN A 48 -11.82 4.45 20.25
CA GLN A 48 -11.19 5.77 20.28
C GLN A 48 -9.94 5.79 19.39
N GLY A 49 -9.84 6.80 18.53
CA GLY A 49 -8.68 7.05 17.69
C GLY A 49 -9.06 7.54 16.29
N PHE A 50 -8.09 8.10 15.60
CA PHE A 50 -8.25 8.49 14.20
C PHE A 50 -8.06 7.26 13.31
N HIS A 51 -9.08 6.91 12.55
CA HIS A 51 -9.06 5.86 11.56
C HIS A 51 -9.16 6.45 10.16
N CYS A 52 -8.36 5.94 9.24
CA CYS A 52 -8.38 6.38 7.84
C CYS A 52 -8.32 5.15 6.93
N PHE A 53 -9.25 5.08 5.99
CA PHE A 53 -9.19 4.13 4.88
C PHE A 53 -8.55 4.85 3.69
N HIS A 54 -7.30 4.52 3.38
CA HIS A 54 -6.52 5.26 2.39
C HIS A 54 -5.78 4.39 1.36
N PRO A 55 -6.24 3.16 1.04
CA PRO A 55 -5.62 2.37 -0.02
C PRO A 55 -5.95 2.95 -1.39
N LYS A 56 -5.06 2.73 -2.35
CA LYS A 56 -5.26 3.07 -3.74
C LYS A 56 -5.00 1.80 -4.55
N LEU A 57 -6.05 1.00 -4.68
CA LEU A 57 -6.09 -0.24 -5.42
C LEU A 57 -7.11 -0.14 -6.53
N ILE A 58 -6.70 -0.43 -7.76
CA ILE A 58 -7.58 -0.52 -8.92
C ILE A 58 -7.49 -1.93 -9.48
N LEU A 59 -8.63 -2.57 -9.65
CA LEU A 59 -8.76 -3.90 -10.22
C LEU A 59 -9.63 -3.80 -11.48
N ILE A 60 -9.08 -4.17 -12.62
CA ILE A 60 -9.80 -4.10 -13.89
C ILE A 60 -9.85 -5.49 -14.50
N ARG A 61 -11.04 -6.08 -14.52
CA ARG A 61 -11.30 -7.36 -15.14
C ARG A 61 -11.63 -7.18 -16.62
N PHE A 62 -10.84 -7.83 -17.46
CA PHE A 62 -11.12 -8.06 -18.88
C PHE A 62 -11.56 -9.51 -19.07
N GLN A 63 -11.96 -9.87 -20.27
CA GLN A 63 -12.36 -11.26 -20.58
C GLN A 63 -11.21 -12.25 -20.36
N ASP A 64 -10.00 -11.89 -20.75
CA ASP A 64 -8.80 -12.73 -20.77
C ASP A 64 -7.80 -12.46 -19.63
N ARG A 65 -8.00 -11.39 -18.86
CA ARG A 65 -7.02 -10.97 -17.83
C ARG A 65 -7.62 -10.10 -16.73
N LEU A 66 -6.92 -10.06 -15.63
CA LEU A 66 -7.10 -9.07 -14.57
C LEU A 66 -5.88 -8.15 -14.51
N ARG A 67 -6.11 -6.85 -14.50
CA ARG A 67 -5.07 -5.87 -14.17
C ARG A 67 -5.22 -5.44 -12.72
N VAL A 68 -4.13 -5.56 -11.96
CA VAL A 68 -4.03 -5.10 -10.58
C VAL A 68 -3.11 -3.89 -10.57
N VAL A 69 -3.59 -2.76 -10.05
CA VAL A 69 -2.80 -1.53 -9.94
C VAL A 69 -2.81 -1.09 -8.49
N ILE A 70 -1.63 -0.92 -7.90
CA ILE A 70 -1.45 -0.33 -6.58
C ILE A 70 -0.67 0.97 -6.78
N SER A 71 -1.29 2.07 -6.38
CA SER A 71 -0.78 3.41 -6.64
C SER A 71 -0.66 4.24 -5.36
N SER A 72 0.14 5.27 -5.39
CA SER A 72 0.08 6.36 -4.42
C SER A 72 -0.87 7.48 -4.83
N SER A 73 -1.34 7.48 -6.11
CA SER A 73 -2.29 8.45 -6.64
C SER A 73 -3.71 8.20 -6.14
N ASN A 74 -4.42 9.27 -5.77
CA ASN A 74 -5.87 9.21 -5.69
C ASN A 74 -6.49 9.14 -7.12
N LEU A 75 -7.78 8.86 -7.22
CA LEU A 75 -8.52 8.91 -8.49
C LEU A 75 -8.92 10.35 -8.84
N MET A 76 -7.94 11.26 -8.85
CA MET A 76 -8.09 12.67 -9.20
C MET A 76 -7.11 13.00 -10.32
N GLU A 77 -7.52 13.81 -11.28
CA GLU A 77 -6.72 14.13 -12.46
C GLU A 77 -5.36 14.72 -12.09
N GLU A 78 -5.34 15.65 -11.12
CA GLU A 78 -4.11 16.31 -10.67
C GLU A 78 -3.08 15.34 -10.12
N ASP A 79 -3.52 14.27 -9.44
CA ASP A 79 -2.63 13.26 -8.89
C ASP A 79 -1.88 12.49 -9.99
N TRP A 80 -2.49 12.35 -11.17
CA TRP A 80 -1.91 11.63 -12.31
C TRP A 80 -1.13 12.52 -13.28
N THR A 81 -1.42 13.82 -13.28
CA THR A 81 -0.84 14.76 -14.26
C THR A 81 0.24 15.66 -13.66
N ARG A 82 0.17 16.00 -12.36
CA ARG A 82 0.98 17.05 -11.74
C ARG A 82 1.91 16.56 -10.64
N TRP A 83 1.61 15.41 -10.00
CA TRP A 83 2.40 14.90 -8.88
C TRP A 83 3.30 13.74 -9.30
N SER A 84 4.44 13.60 -8.63
CA SER A 84 5.25 12.38 -8.75
C SER A 84 4.63 11.27 -7.91
N GLN A 85 4.32 10.16 -8.56
CA GLN A 85 3.64 9.01 -7.96
C GLN A 85 4.46 7.74 -8.11
N CYS A 86 4.19 6.76 -7.25
CA CYS A 86 4.63 5.38 -7.42
C CYS A 86 3.44 4.53 -7.84
N VAL A 87 3.61 3.75 -8.89
CA VAL A 87 2.59 2.82 -9.40
C VAL A 87 3.23 1.46 -9.61
N TRP A 88 2.66 0.45 -8.98
CA TRP A 88 2.93 -0.95 -9.29
C TRP A 88 1.76 -1.54 -10.04
N MET A 89 2.04 -2.28 -11.11
CA MET A 89 1.02 -2.92 -11.93
C MET A 89 1.40 -4.35 -12.25
N GLN A 90 0.42 -5.24 -12.13
CA GLN A 90 0.51 -6.65 -12.50
C GLN A 90 -0.65 -7.00 -13.42
N VAL A 91 -0.36 -7.77 -14.45
CA VAL A 91 -1.38 -8.43 -15.29
C VAL A 91 -1.37 -9.92 -14.94
N ALA A 92 -2.54 -10.45 -14.63
CA ALA A 92 -2.77 -11.86 -14.38
C ALA A 92 -3.78 -12.37 -15.40
N PHE A 93 -3.45 -13.45 -16.11
CA PHE A 93 -4.29 -13.99 -17.19
C PHE A 93 -5.36 -14.92 -16.63
N VAL A 94 -6.47 -15.02 -17.35
CA VAL A 94 -7.53 -15.97 -17.05
C VAL A 94 -7.17 -17.28 -17.71
N SER A 95 -7.12 -18.36 -16.92
CA SER A 95 -6.96 -19.71 -17.45
C SER A 95 -8.28 -20.22 -17.99
N LEU A 96 -8.29 -20.66 -19.23
CA LEU A 96 -9.45 -21.32 -19.88
C LEU A 96 -9.57 -22.80 -19.51
N SER A 97 -8.56 -23.39 -18.87
CA SER A 97 -8.61 -24.74 -18.37
C SER A 97 -9.54 -24.82 -17.15
N HIS A 98 -10.47 -25.75 -17.18
CA HIS A 98 -11.43 -26.01 -16.12
C HIS A 98 -10.74 -26.15 -14.75
N ASP A 99 -11.43 -25.70 -13.71
CA ASP A 99 -11.01 -25.60 -12.29
C ASP A 99 -10.44 -26.88 -11.64
N GLN A 100 -10.25 -27.96 -12.36
CA GLN A 100 -9.82 -29.26 -11.79
C GLN A 100 -8.29 -29.44 -11.67
N ASP A 101 -7.47 -28.69 -12.44
CA ASP A 101 -6.01 -28.87 -12.42
C ASP A 101 -5.26 -28.02 -11.38
N PHE A 102 -5.98 -27.31 -10.54
CA PHE A 102 -5.36 -26.42 -9.54
C PHE A 102 -4.64 -27.16 -8.40
N PHE A 103 -4.89 -28.47 -8.23
CA PHE A 103 -4.40 -29.26 -7.10
C PHE A 103 -3.47 -30.44 -7.46
N SER A 104 -3.23 -30.71 -8.74
CA SER A 104 -2.35 -31.81 -9.13
C SER A 104 -0.99 -31.30 -9.56
N VAL A 105 0.07 -31.47 -8.75
CA VAL A 105 1.45 -31.42 -9.25
C VAL A 105 2.48 -32.09 -8.37
N SER A 106 3.29 -32.91 -8.99
CA SER A 106 4.65 -33.27 -8.68
C SER A 106 5.60 -32.38 -9.50
N GLU A 107 6.08 -31.25 -8.99
CA GLU A 107 7.05 -30.39 -9.69
C GLU A 107 8.08 -29.79 -8.70
N GLY A 108 9.32 -29.59 -9.19
CA GLY A 108 10.50 -29.25 -8.39
C GLY A 108 10.38 -27.99 -7.50
N GLU A 109 11.25 -27.84 -6.52
CA GLU A 109 11.21 -26.86 -5.43
C GLU A 109 10.96 -25.38 -5.87
N SER A 110 11.48 -24.97 -7.03
CA SER A 110 11.32 -23.62 -7.55
C SER A 110 9.86 -23.34 -7.96
N LYS A 111 9.21 -24.30 -8.62
CA LYS A 111 7.79 -24.18 -9.04
C LYS A 111 6.83 -24.24 -7.85
N VAL A 112 7.19 -24.97 -6.79
CA VAL A 112 6.43 -25.02 -5.54
C VAL A 112 6.45 -23.66 -4.84
N ALA A 113 7.60 -22.97 -4.83
CA ALA A 113 7.72 -21.65 -4.23
C ALA A 113 6.91 -20.58 -5.00
N GLU A 114 6.93 -20.63 -6.34
CA GLU A 114 6.11 -19.73 -7.19
C GLU A 114 4.60 -19.97 -6.98
N LYS A 115 4.17 -21.21 -6.91
CA LYS A 115 2.77 -21.57 -6.65
C LYS A 115 2.31 -21.14 -5.26
N LYS A 116 3.20 -21.21 -4.26
CA LYS A 116 2.92 -20.73 -2.91
C LYS A 116 2.73 -19.21 -2.87
N LEU A 117 3.53 -18.47 -3.63
CA LEU A 117 3.44 -17.00 -3.70
C LEU A 117 2.18 -16.54 -4.42
N ASP A 118 1.82 -17.18 -5.53
CA ASP A 118 0.57 -16.98 -6.27
C ASP A 118 -0.66 -17.16 -5.36
N LEU A 119 -0.73 -18.29 -4.64
CA LEU A 119 -1.81 -18.57 -3.72
C LEU A 119 -1.87 -17.56 -2.56
N GLU A 120 -0.72 -17.17 -2.03
CA GLU A 120 -0.64 -16.15 -0.96
C GLU A 120 -1.18 -14.79 -1.45
N PHE A 121 -0.77 -14.35 -2.64
CA PHE A 121 -1.22 -13.09 -3.22
C PHE A 121 -2.75 -13.08 -3.40
N ARG A 122 -3.29 -14.13 -4.03
CA ARG A 122 -4.74 -14.31 -4.24
C ARG A 122 -5.50 -14.29 -2.92
N THR A 123 -5.05 -15.07 -1.94
CA THR A 123 -5.70 -15.16 -0.63
C THR A 123 -5.73 -13.80 0.08
N ARG A 124 -4.61 -13.08 0.06
CA ARG A 124 -4.52 -11.74 0.67
C ARG A 124 -5.41 -10.71 -0.03
N LEU A 125 -5.49 -10.76 -1.34
CA LEU A 125 -6.36 -9.88 -2.11
C LEU A 125 -7.85 -10.14 -1.76
N ILE A 126 -8.27 -11.40 -1.71
CA ILE A 126 -9.64 -11.78 -1.32
C ILE A 126 -9.94 -11.31 0.11
N GLN A 127 -9.05 -11.57 1.07
CA GLN A 127 -9.22 -11.14 2.46
C GLN A 127 -9.36 -9.62 2.57
N PHE A 128 -8.54 -8.87 1.85
CA PHE A 128 -8.61 -7.42 1.82
C PHE A 128 -9.96 -6.92 1.30
N LEU A 129 -10.41 -7.44 0.15
CA LEU A 129 -11.68 -7.04 -0.46
C LEU A 129 -12.89 -7.36 0.46
N ARG A 130 -12.89 -8.52 1.09
CA ARG A 130 -13.92 -8.91 2.06
C ARG A 130 -13.95 -7.99 3.29
N GLN A 131 -12.79 -7.61 3.80
CA GLN A 131 -12.69 -6.66 4.91
C GLN A 131 -13.13 -5.24 4.52
N CYS A 132 -13.06 -4.91 3.23
CA CYS A 132 -13.63 -3.70 2.68
C CYS A 132 -15.14 -3.81 2.40
N SER A 133 -15.80 -4.87 2.89
CA SER A 133 -17.22 -5.16 2.69
C SER A 133 -17.61 -5.40 1.22
N CYS A 134 -16.66 -5.76 0.36
CA CYS A 134 -16.96 -6.14 -1.01
C CYS A 134 -17.76 -7.46 -1.00
N PRO A 135 -18.94 -7.54 -1.66
CA PRO A 135 -19.75 -8.74 -1.71
C PRO A 135 -19.01 -9.93 -2.33
N ASP A 136 -19.24 -11.14 -1.80
CA ASP A 136 -18.53 -12.35 -2.21
C ASP A 136 -18.77 -12.73 -3.68
N ASP A 137 -19.94 -12.47 -4.21
CA ASP A 137 -20.25 -12.66 -5.63
C ASP A 137 -19.41 -11.73 -6.53
N ARG A 138 -19.23 -10.48 -6.13
CA ARG A 138 -18.35 -9.53 -6.83
C ARG A 138 -16.88 -9.94 -6.76
N VAL A 139 -16.42 -10.35 -5.60
CA VAL A 139 -15.05 -10.89 -5.43
C VAL A 139 -14.86 -12.14 -6.29
N PHE A 140 -15.86 -13.04 -6.30
CA PHE A 140 -15.82 -14.24 -7.12
C PHE A 140 -15.77 -13.92 -8.61
N ASN A 141 -16.67 -13.07 -9.11
CA ASN A 141 -16.72 -12.67 -10.51
C ASN A 141 -15.40 -12.02 -10.97
N LEU A 142 -14.83 -11.18 -10.11
CA LEU A 142 -13.56 -10.51 -10.39
C LEU A 142 -12.38 -11.50 -10.53
N LEU A 143 -12.32 -12.52 -9.66
CA LEU A 143 -11.14 -13.39 -9.50
C LEU A 143 -11.31 -14.81 -10.05
N ARG A 144 -12.50 -15.17 -10.54
CA ARG A 144 -12.76 -16.49 -11.10
C ARG A 144 -11.85 -16.76 -12.30
N GLY A 145 -11.14 -17.89 -12.25
CA GLY A 145 -10.22 -18.33 -13.30
C GLY A 145 -8.94 -17.49 -13.45
N VAL A 146 -8.73 -16.46 -12.61
CA VAL A 146 -7.51 -15.65 -12.66
C VAL A 146 -6.33 -16.44 -12.10
N CYS A 147 -5.26 -16.54 -12.86
CA CYS A 147 -4.00 -17.15 -12.49
C CYS A 147 -2.97 -16.06 -12.19
N PHE A 148 -2.46 -16.03 -10.95
CA PHE A 148 -1.42 -15.10 -10.52
C PHE A 148 -0.01 -15.64 -10.74
N LYS A 149 0.17 -16.64 -11.59
CA LYS A 149 1.48 -17.21 -11.92
C LYS A 149 2.45 -16.10 -12.38
N GLY A 150 3.62 -16.10 -11.80
CA GLY A 150 4.64 -15.07 -12.08
C GLY A 150 4.53 -13.81 -11.21
N VAL A 151 3.58 -13.74 -10.27
CA VAL A 151 3.58 -12.70 -9.25
C VAL A 151 4.81 -12.87 -8.35
N ARG A 152 5.62 -11.81 -8.21
CA ARG A 152 6.87 -11.80 -7.44
C ARG A 152 6.82 -10.86 -6.23
N VAL A 153 5.63 -10.45 -5.83
CA VAL A 153 5.41 -9.53 -4.71
C VAL A 153 4.50 -10.15 -3.67
N ARG A 154 4.59 -9.65 -2.44
CA ARG A 154 3.69 -10.01 -1.35
C ARG A 154 2.85 -8.82 -0.96
N LEU A 155 1.56 -9.03 -0.77
CA LEU A 155 0.66 -7.97 -0.31
C LEU A 155 0.79 -7.78 1.21
N VAL A 156 1.01 -6.52 1.59
CA VAL A 156 0.88 -6.04 2.96
C VAL A 156 -0.32 -5.10 3.00
N THR A 157 -1.43 -5.61 3.51
CA THR A 157 -2.67 -4.85 3.56
C THR A 157 -2.81 -4.10 4.89
N SER A 158 -3.51 -2.97 4.86
CA SER A 158 -3.94 -2.23 6.05
C SER A 158 -5.42 -1.92 5.94
N VAL A 159 -6.17 -2.33 6.93
CA VAL A 159 -7.59 -2.03 7.06
C VAL A 159 -7.81 -1.46 8.46
N PRO A 160 -8.56 -0.35 8.61
CA PRO A 160 -8.81 0.24 9.91
C PRO A 160 -9.47 -0.77 10.87
N ASN A 161 -8.75 -1.12 11.92
CA ASN A 161 -9.24 -1.99 13.00
C ASN A 161 -8.25 -2.00 14.17
N VAL A 162 -8.66 -2.64 15.27
CA VAL A 162 -7.79 -2.95 16.41
C VAL A 162 -7.43 -4.44 16.35
N TYR A 163 -6.24 -4.72 15.89
CA TYR A 163 -5.73 -6.10 15.77
C TYR A 163 -5.04 -6.54 17.06
N ARG A 164 -5.35 -7.75 17.54
CA ARG A 164 -4.81 -8.31 18.79
C ARG A 164 -4.35 -9.75 18.58
N LYS A 165 -3.42 -10.22 19.42
CA LYS A 165 -2.90 -11.60 19.42
C LYS A 165 -2.41 -12.02 18.01
N ALA A 166 -2.80 -13.18 17.52
CA ALA A 166 -2.36 -13.72 16.23
C ALA A 166 -2.66 -12.79 15.05
N ASN A 167 -3.79 -12.05 15.10
CA ASN A 167 -4.20 -11.17 14.02
C ASN A 167 -3.32 -9.92 13.88
N MET A 168 -2.49 -9.58 14.87
CA MET A 168 -1.58 -8.44 14.77
C MET A 168 -0.58 -8.58 13.63
N ASN A 169 -0.15 -9.81 13.34
CA ASN A 169 0.85 -10.10 12.31
C ASN A 169 0.26 -10.24 10.90
N GLU A 170 -1.04 -10.03 10.75
CA GLU A 170 -1.71 -10.15 9.46
C GLU A 170 -1.77 -8.83 8.67
N TYR A 171 -1.50 -7.68 9.32
CA TYR A 171 -1.69 -6.35 8.75
C TYR A 171 -0.54 -5.39 9.02
N GLY A 172 -0.41 -4.38 8.16
CA GLY A 172 0.50 -3.28 8.32
C GLY A 172 1.95 -3.69 8.50
N HIS A 173 2.70 -2.90 9.27
CA HIS A 173 4.13 -3.14 9.44
C HIS A 173 4.49 -4.44 10.19
N LEU A 174 3.57 -5.00 10.99
CA LEU A 174 3.81 -6.30 11.64
C LEU A 174 3.70 -7.46 10.63
N ARG A 175 2.84 -7.34 9.63
CA ARG A 175 2.82 -8.28 8.50
C ARG A 175 4.12 -8.18 7.69
N LEU A 176 4.59 -6.96 7.41
CA LEU A 176 5.89 -6.75 6.76
C LEU A 176 7.01 -7.44 7.55
N ARG A 177 7.03 -7.27 8.88
CA ARG A 177 7.98 -7.96 9.78
C ARG A 177 7.98 -9.46 9.60
N THR A 178 6.78 -10.06 9.57
CA THR A 178 6.62 -11.52 9.41
C THR A 178 7.16 -12.00 8.07
N ILE A 179 6.87 -11.29 7.00
CA ILE A 179 7.36 -11.60 5.65
C ILE A 179 8.90 -11.53 5.62
N LEU A 180 9.47 -10.43 6.08
CA LEU A 180 10.92 -10.22 6.05
C LEU A 180 11.66 -11.19 6.96
N ARG A 181 11.09 -11.54 8.11
CA ARG A 181 11.65 -12.58 8.98
C ARG A 181 11.76 -13.92 8.25
N SER A 182 10.72 -14.34 7.54
CA SER A 182 10.77 -15.59 6.78
C SER A 182 11.83 -15.58 5.65
N LEU A 183 12.10 -14.42 5.07
CA LEU A 183 13.17 -14.23 4.09
C LEU A 183 14.55 -14.25 4.75
N ASP A 184 14.69 -13.67 5.93
CA ASP A 184 15.93 -13.70 6.71
C ASP A 184 16.29 -15.10 7.20
N GLU A 185 15.30 -15.88 7.65
CA GLU A 185 15.48 -17.29 7.99
C GLU A 185 15.98 -18.10 6.78
N TYR A 186 15.44 -17.82 5.59
CA TYR A 186 15.94 -18.41 4.36
C TYR A 186 17.37 -17.97 4.03
N ARG A 187 17.70 -16.68 4.20
CA ARG A 187 19.06 -16.15 3.98
C ARG A 187 20.05 -16.76 4.97
N ALA A 188 19.68 -16.85 6.25
CA ALA A 188 20.51 -17.47 7.29
C ALA A 188 20.81 -18.94 6.99
N SER A 189 19.85 -19.69 6.45
CA SER A 189 20.05 -21.08 6.03
C SER A 189 21.06 -21.23 4.88
N ARG A 190 21.46 -20.12 4.25
CA ARG A 190 22.44 -20.05 3.17
C ARG A 190 23.69 -19.26 3.55
N ASP A 191 23.93 -19.05 4.83
CA ASP A 191 25.09 -18.32 5.38
C ASP A 191 25.22 -16.88 4.85
N ILE A 192 24.12 -16.24 4.48
CA ILE A 192 24.11 -14.84 4.04
C ILE A 192 24.09 -13.94 5.29
N PRO A 193 25.09 -13.06 5.48
CA PRO A 193 25.18 -12.21 6.66
C PRO A 193 23.96 -11.31 6.86
N ALA A 194 23.59 -11.09 8.11
CA ALA A 194 22.56 -10.14 8.46
C ALA A 194 23.01 -8.70 8.18
N GLN A 195 22.20 -7.97 7.45
CA GLN A 195 22.42 -6.55 7.14
C GLN A 195 21.37 -5.69 7.80
N TYR A 196 21.73 -4.42 8.10
CA TYR A 196 20.83 -3.39 8.62
C TYR A 196 20.89 -2.15 7.71
N PRO A 197 20.41 -2.27 6.47
CA PRO A 197 20.44 -1.14 5.56
C PRO A 197 19.53 -0.02 6.05
N PRO A 198 19.86 1.24 5.77
CA PRO A 198 18.99 2.35 6.11
C PRO A 198 17.66 2.27 5.37
N ILE A 199 16.61 2.77 6.00
CA ILE A 199 15.29 2.90 5.40
C ILE A 199 15.18 4.30 4.84
N LEU A 200 14.93 4.41 3.55
CA LEU A 200 14.52 5.64 2.89
C LEU A 200 13.01 5.64 2.75
N SER A 201 12.34 6.62 3.36
CA SER A 201 10.90 6.78 3.28
C SER A 201 10.55 8.10 2.60
N LEU A 202 9.74 8.02 1.57
CA LEU A 202 9.12 9.15 0.90
C LEU A 202 7.63 9.16 1.26
N CYS A 203 7.16 10.23 1.86
CA CYS A 203 5.75 10.38 2.23
C CYS A 203 5.30 11.84 2.07
N SER A 204 4.06 12.04 1.65
CA SER A 204 3.48 13.37 1.49
C SER A 204 2.92 13.94 2.80
N SER A 205 2.56 13.09 3.75
CA SER A 205 2.07 13.52 5.07
C SER A 205 2.91 12.90 6.16
N VAL A 206 3.54 13.76 6.96
CA VAL A 206 4.31 13.36 8.14
C VAL A 206 3.45 13.65 9.36
N GLY A 207 2.93 12.59 9.99
CA GLY A 207 2.19 12.71 11.25
C GLY A 207 3.08 13.14 12.42
N THR A 208 2.86 12.55 13.58
CA THR A 208 3.67 12.77 14.80
C THR A 208 4.57 11.56 15.09
N PRO A 209 5.56 11.24 14.23
CA PRO A 209 6.43 10.10 14.47
C PRO A 209 7.27 10.35 15.74
N SER A 210 7.16 9.45 16.71
CA SER A 210 8.09 9.40 17.84
C SER A 210 9.30 8.54 17.51
N ALA A 211 10.40 8.70 18.23
CA ALA A 211 11.55 7.83 18.10
C ALA A 211 11.17 6.35 18.30
N ASN A 212 10.34 6.05 19.31
CA ASN A 212 9.87 4.69 19.57
C ASN A 212 9.08 4.10 18.41
N TRP A 213 8.22 4.91 17.79
CA TRP A 213 7.48 4.46 16.61
C TRP A 213 8.41 4.16 15.43
N LEU A 214 9.40 5.04 15.17
CA LEU A 214 10.40 4.82 14.12
C LEU A 214 11.25 3.58 14.41
N HIS A 215 11.65 3.33 15.65
CA HIS A 215 12.32 2.08 16.02
C HIS A 215 11.46 0.85 15.76
N SER A 216 10.15 0.91 16.02
CA SER A 216 9.24 -0.19 15.74
C SER A 216 9.10 -0.49 14.24
N ILE A 217 9.02 0.56 13.40
CA ILE A 217 9.00 0.42 11.95
C ILE A 217 10.34 -0.13 11.44
N LEU A 218 11.45 0.43 11.91
CA LEU A 218 12.79 -0.03 11.56
C LEU A 218 12.98 -1.52 11.89
N ALA A 219 12.60 -1.94 13.10
CA ALA A 219 12.63 -3.35 13.50
C ALA A 219 11.75 -4.22 12.57
N SER A 220 10.62 -3.70 12.11
CA SER A 220 9.76 -4.43 11.17
C SER A 220 10.40 -4.57 9.79
N CYS A 221 11.03 -3.52 9.30
CA CYS A 221 11.78 -3.54 8.03
C CYS A 221 13.01 -4.46 8.07
N HIS A 222 13.51 -4.77 9.26
CA HIS A 222 14.61 -5.73 9.48
C HIS A 222 14.10 -7.12 9.96
N GLY A 223 12.88 -7.50 9.65
CA GLY A 223 12.34 -8.82 10.00
C GLY A 223 12.18 -9.06 11.51
N GLY A 224 12.17 -8.01 12.33
CA GLY A 224 12.08 -8.10 13.78
C GLY A 224 13.44 -8.26 14.49
N ARG A 225 14.55 -8.16 13.76
CA ARG A 225 15.87 -8.14 14.37
C ARG A 225 16.10 -6.86 15.15
N ALA A 226 16.74 -6.97 16.29
CA ALA A 226 17.11 -5.80 17.08
C ALA A 226 18.23 -5.03 16.37
N VAL A 227 18.02 -3.73 16.22
CA VAL A 227 19.07 -2.83 15.74
C VAL A 227 20.07 -2.62 16.89
N PRO A 228 21.38 -2.59 16.62
CA PRO A 228 22.36 -2.34 17.67
C PRO A 228 22.07 -1.02 18.41
N GLU A 229 22.04 -1.07 19.76
CA GLU A 229 21.64 0.06 20.61
C GLU A 229 22.45 1.35 20.39
N LYS A 230 23.69 1.21 19.95
CA LYS A 230 24.58 2.36 19.70
C LYS A 230 24.37 3.00 18.32
N THR A 231 23.50 2.44 17.48
CA THR A 231 23.26 3.01 16.15
C THR A 231 22.27 4.16 16.23
N ALA A 232 22.71 5.35 15.81
CA ALA A 232 21.86 6.52 15.80
C ALA A 232 20.68 6.33 14.81
N LEU A 233 19.48 6.68 15.25
CA LEU A 233 18.27 6.52 14.45
C LEU A 233 18.33 7.23 13.09
N ASP A 234 18.96 8.41 13.04
CA ASP A 234 19.13 9.22 11.83
C ASP A 234 20.18 8.66 10.85
N ALA A 235 20.95 7.66 11.26
CA ALA A 235 21.78 6.87 10.34
C ALA A 235 20.99 5.77 9.62
N LEU A 236 19.88 5.31 10.22
CA LEU A 236 19.09 4.18 9.71
C LEU A 236 17.70 4.57 9.20
N VAL A 237 17.23 5.78 9.47
CA VAL A 237 15.91 6.24 9.02
C VAL A 237 16.03 7.58 8.32
N HIS A 238 15.72 7.60 7.04
CA HIS A 238 15.73 8.80 6.22
C HIS A 238 14.31 9.09 5.71
N MET A 239 13.66 10.10 6.29
CA MET A 239 12.36 10.59 5.83
C MET A 239 12.59 11.75 4.85
N VAL A 240 12.38 11.50 3.57
CA VAL A 240 12.57 12.49 2.52
C VAL A 240 11.33 13.37 2.41
N TYR A 241 11.50 14.68 2.56
CA TYR A 241 10.41 15.65 2.54
C TYR A 241 10.84 16.96 1.84
N PRO A 242 9.96 17.62 1.07
CA PRO A 242 10.28 18.86 0.42
C PRO A 242 10.39 20.03 1.43
N THR A 243 11.27 20.96 1.16
CA THR A 243 11.31 22.24 1.89
C THR A 243 10.21 23.18 1.42
N GLU A 244 9.85 24.17 2.23
CA GLU A 244 8.90 25.20 1.86
C GLU A 244 9.30 25.91 0.53
N GLN A 245 10.60 26.19 0.36
CA GLN A 245 11.13 26.78 -0.87
C GLN A 245 10.90 25.84 -2.07
N CYS A 246 11.16 24.54 -1.92
CA CYS A 246 10.90 23.56 -2.97
C CYS A 246 9.41 23.52 -3.37
N VAL A 247 8.50 23.67 -2.41
CA VAL A 247 7.06 23.74 -2.67
C VAL A 247 6.68 25.03 -3.42
N LYS A 248 7.19 26.17 -2.99
CA LYS A 248 6.93 27.47 -3.64
C LYS A 248 7.43 27.52 -5.09
N GLU A 249 8.57 26.91 -5.35
CA GLU A 249 9.19 26.84 -6.69
C GLU A 249 8.67 25.69 -7.57
N SER A 250 7.77 24.88 -7.04
CA SER A 250 7.22 23.75 -7.79
C SER A 250 6.24 24.16 -8.87
N ALA A 251 6.04 23.27 -9.85
CA ALA A 251 5.10 23.50 -10.95
C ALA A 251 3.64 23.62 -10.50
N ILE A 252 3.30 23.08 -9.32
CA ILE A 252 1.94 23.16 -8.75
C ILE A 252 1.76 24.34 -7.79
N GLY A 253 2.84 24.91 -7.28
CA GLY A 253 2.82 26.01 -6.31
C GLY A 253 2.33 25.60 -4.91
N ALA A 254 2.37 26.56 -3.98
CA ALA A 254 1.99 26.33 -2.59
C ALA A 254 0.48 26.06 -2.41
N ASP A 255 -0.36 26.72 -3.19
CA ASP A 255 -1.82 26.66 -3.07
C ASP A 255 -2.37 25.25 -3.42
N MET A 256 -1.71 24.54 -4.34
CA MET A 256 -2.09 23.20 -4.76
C MET A 256 -1.36 22.09 -3.96
N ALA A 257 -0.48 22.46 -3.04
CA ALA A 257 0.35 21.52 -2.28
C ALA A 257 -0.34 20.97 -1.01
N GLY A 258 -1.66 21.04 -0.91
CA GLY A 258 -2.42 20.63 0.27
C GLY A 258 -2.26 19.15 0.69
N SER A 259 -1.75 18.31 -0.20
CA SER A 259 -1.39 16.92 0.13
C SER A 259 -0.07 16.77 0.89
N LEU A 260 0.74 17.84 0.99
CA LEU A 260 2.00 17.85 1.75
C LEU A 260 1.74 18.39 3.16
N ILE A 261 1.70 17.52 4.14
CA ILE A 261 1.32 17.89 5.51
C ILE A 261 2.45 17.58 6.49
N LEU A 262 3.03 18.62 7.06
CA LEU A 262 3.87 18.58 8.25
C LEU A 262 3.55 19.78 9.14
N HIS A 263 2.78 19.55 10.18
CA HIS A 263 2.36 20.64 11.08
C HIS A 263 3.53 21.28 11.79
N SER A 264 3.56 22.62 11.84
CA SER A 264 4.61 23.39 12.50
C SER A 264 4.78 23.03 13.99
N LYS A 265 3.67 22.79 14.69
CA LYS A 265 3.69 22.32 16.10
C LYS A 265 4.38 20.96 16.24
N THR A 266 4.13 20.03 15.33
CA THR A 266 4.79 18.72 15.29
C THR A 266 6.28 18.89 15.04
N TYR A 267 6.64 19.66 14.02
CA TYR A 267 8.05 19.91 13.69
C TYR A 267 8.81 20.62 14.83
N ALA A 268 8.16 21.55 15.55
CA ALA A 268 8.75 22.27 16.67
C ALA A 268 8.95 21.41 17.92
N ALA A 269 8.20 20.30 18.06
CA ALA A 269 8.27 19.45 19.24
C ALA A 269 9.69 18.89 19.44
N LYS A 270 10.15 18.87 20.70
CA LYS A 270 11.47 18.32 21.10
C LYS A 270 11.59 16.82 20.78
N SER A 271 10.48 16.10 20.85
CA SER A 271 10.41 14.66 20.56
C SER A 271 10.42 14.34 19.06
N PHE A 272 10.24 15.32 18.19
CA PHE A 272 10.22 15.08 16.75
C PHE A 272 11.64 14.79 16.22
N PRO A 273 11.86 13.69 15.50
CA PRO A 273 13.18 13.23 15.07
C PRO A 273 13.70 14.02 13.87
N LYS A 274 13.99 15.29 14.04
CA LYS A 274 14.39 16.23 12.96
C LYS A 274 15.58 15.74 12.12
N LYS A 275 16.54 15.07 12.75
CA LYS A 275 17.73 14.54 12.07
C LYS A 275 17.42 13.45 11.05
N CYS A 276 16.28 12.75 11.23
CA CYS A 276 15.80 11.76 10.27
C CYS A 276 15.21 12.40 9.01
N LEU A 277 14.84 13.70 9.04
CA LEU A 277 14.36 14.39 7.83
C LEU A 277 15.53 14.64 6.87
N LYS A 278 15.31 14.29 5.61
CA LYS A 278 16.22 14.54 4.50
C LYS A 278 15.51 15.39 3.46
N ARG A 279 16.28 16.30 2.86
CA ARG A 279 15.74 17.23 1.86
C ARG A 279 15.38 16.47 0.58
N TYR A 280 14.14 16.63 0.12
CA TYR A 280 13.73 16.19 -1.20
C TYR A 280 14.47 16.99 -2.28
N LYS A 281 14.93 16.30 -3.31
CA LYS A 281 15.54 16.90 -4.48
C LYS A 281 15.02 16.19 -5.74
N ASN A 282 14.60 16.96 -6.72
CA ASN A 282 14.19 16.41 -8.01
C ASN A 282 15.36 15.78 -8.75
N VAL A 283 15.06 14.74 -9.51
CA VAL A 283 15.98 14.18 -10.50
C VAL A 283 15.87 14.98 -11.81
N LYS A 284 16.92 14.92 -12.63
CA LYS A 284 16.96 15.56 -13.96
C LYS A 284 15.74 15.12 -14.80
N GLY A 285 15.07 16.10 -15.39
CA GLY A 285 13.87 15.92 -16.21
C GLY A 285 12.57 15.83 -15.42
N ARG A 286 12.63 16.06 -14.09
CA ARG A 286 11.45 16.19 -13.21
C ARG A 286 11.49 17.40 -12.31
N GLU A 287 12.10 18.46 -12.81
CA GLU A 287 12.25 19.74 -12.12
C GLU A 287 10.87 20.31 -11.79
N GLY A 288 10.71 20.82 -10.58
CA GLY A 288 9.45 21.39 -10.08
C GLY A 288 8.35 20.37 -9.74
N SER A 289 8.56 19.07 -9.93
CA SER A 289 7.59 18.06 -9.53
C SER A 289 7.68 17.76 -8.03
N LEU A 290 6.55 17.76 -7.34
CA LEU A 290 6.47 17.38 -5.92
C LEU A 290 6.05 15.92 -5.74
N PRO A 291 6.54 15.23 -4.69
CA PRO A 291 6.21 13.84 -4.46
C PRO A 291 4.87 13.73 -3.72
N HIS A 292 3.92 13.01 -4.29
CA HIS A 292 2.80 12.44 -3.58
C HIS A 292 2.99 10.93 -3.36
N ALA A 293 4.09 10.39 -3.84
CA ALA A 293 4.48 9.01 -3.64
C ALA A 293 4.53 8.63 -2.14
N LYS A 294 4.05 7.43 -1.82
CA LYS A 294 4.25 6.76 -0.53
C LYS A 294 5.12 5.55 -0.82
N TYR A 295 6.38 5.70 -0.51
CA TYR A 295 7.40 4.71 -0.85
C TYR A 295 8.34 4.51 0.34
N CYS A 296 8.72 3.26 0.56
CA CYS A 296 9.73 2.91 1.55
C CYS A 296 10.68 1.92 0.90
N GLU A 297 11.95 2.23 0.92
CA GLU A 297 13.02 1.38 0.42
C GLU A 297 13.97 1.03 1.56
N CYS A 298 14.39 -0.21 1.56
CA CYS A 298 15.44 -0.72 2.40
C CYS A 298 16.53 -1.22 1.45
N SER A 299 17.48 -0.34 1.11
CA SER A 299 18.52 -0.64 0.12
C SER A 299 19.80 -1.11 0.81
N GLU A 300 20.33 -2.20 0.32
CA GLU A 300 21.69 -2.63 0.63
C GLU A 300 22.65 -1.70 -0.16
N GLY A 301 22.99 -0.55 0.43
CA GLY A 301 24.02 0.38 -0.03
C GLY A 301 24.05 0.75 -1.53
N VAL A 302 23.79 2.00 -1.83
CA VAL A 302 24.32 2.66 -3.05
C VAL A 302 25.70 3.20 -2.73
#